data_db271bbbca880f5b6783598ac04fb6b4
#
_entry.id   db271bbbca880f5b6783598ac04fb6b4
#
_cell.length_a   1.000
_cell.length_b   1.000
_cell.length_c   1.000
_cell.angle_alpha   90.00
_cell.angle_beta   90.00
_cell.angle_gamma   90.00
#
_symmetry.space_group_name_H-M   'P 1'
#
loop_
_entity.id
_entity.type
_entity.pdbx_description
1 polymer ?
#
loop_
_entity_poly.entity_id
_entity_poly.type
_entity_poly.pdbx_seq_one_letter_code
_entity_poly.pdbx_strand_id
1 'polypeptide(L)'
;MSWFLGAYASQGGRNLGIYNCRSVAGTSTTSLHGEGRAADLGVPVGAGWAQTLADRLVALSAELGIQCVIHNRRIWSGSYPNAGWRTYTGSNPHTDHLHVELSWNSARTLTAERVQQVLGGSGGQPGPAPGPTLGARPTVRRGSKGDAVREVQRILNAWYPTMPALTVDGDFGPKTEARVRYMQQRAGLAVDGIVGPNTWRRLLGG
;
A
#
# COMPACT_ATOMS: atom_id res chain seq x y z
N MET A 1 0.34 -10.68 -10.06
CA MET A 1 -0.01 -10.82 -11.51
C MET A 1 -0.61 -12.18 -11.83
N SER A 2 0.00 -13.31 -11.46
CA SER A 2 -0.51 -14.67 -11.77
C SER A 2 -1.96 -14.91 -11.33
N TRP A 3 -2.33 -14.51 -10.12
CA TRP A 3 -3.72 -14.62 -9.68
C TRP A 3 -4.69 -13.84 -10.61
N PHE A 4 -4.33 -12.60 -10.98
CA PHE A 4 -5.17 -11.80 -11.86
C PHE A 4 -5.39 -12.46 -13.21
N LEU A 5 -4.33 -12.97 -13.84
CA LEU A 5 -4.43 -13.67 -15.11
C LEU A 5 -5.25 -14.95 -14.98
N GLY A 6 -5.08 -15.73 -13.92
CA GLY A 6 -5.89 -16.91 -13.65
C GLY A 6 -7.38 -16.62 -13.53
N ALA A 7 -7.73 -15.46 -12.93
CA ALA A 7 -9.12 -15.09 -12.70
C ALA A 7 -9.79 -14.37 -13.90
N TYR A 8 -9.01 -13.58 -14.66
CA TYR A 8 -9.59 -12.62 -15.61
C TYR A 8 -9.05 -12.74 -17.05
N ALA A 9 -8.08 -13.60 -17.37
CA ALA A 9 -7.56 -13.74 -18.74
C ALA A 9 -8.65 -14.11 -19.76
N SER A 10 -9.58 -15.00 -19.40
CA SER A 10 -10.70 -15.37 -20.24
C SER A 10 -11.70 -14.23 -20.49
N GLN A 11 -11.66 -13.20 -19.66
CA GLN A 11 -12.47 -11.98 -19.76
C GLN A 11 -11.68 -10.80 -20.35
N GLY A 12 -10.50 -11.06 -20.95
CA GLY A 12 -9.64 -10.06 -21.56
C GLY A 12 -8.66 -9.38 -20.61
N GLY A 13 -8.49 -9.93 -19.41
CA GLY A 13 -7.45 -9.49 -18.46
C GLY A 13 -6.03 -9.74 -19.00
N ARG A 14 -5.15 -8.74 -18.91
CA ARG A 14 -3.79 -8.80 -19.49
C ARG A 14 -2.75 -8.27 -18.49
N ASN A 15 -1.55 -8.80 -18.60
CA ASN A 15 -0.39 -8.26 -17.89
C ASN A 15 0.18 -7.07 -18.67
N LEU A 16 0.08 -5.86 -18.14
CA LEU A 16 0.72 -4.67 -18.72
C LEU A 16 2.01 -4.27 -18.00
N GLY A 17 2.41 -5.02 -16.99
CA GLY A 17 3.70 -4.89 -16.33
C GLY A 17 3.62 -4.64 -14.83
N ILE A 18 4.67 -5.06 -14.14
CA ILE A 18 4.92 -4.74 -12.73
C ILE A 18 6.12 -3.81 -12.65
N TYR A 19 7.19 -4.13 -13.37
CA TYR A 19 8.43 -3.38 -13.36
C TYR A 19 8.64 -2.67 -14.69
N ASN A 20 8.88 -1.35 -14.62
CA ASN A 20 9.29 -0.55 -15.77
C ASN A 20 10.21 0.56 -15.26
N CYS A 21 11.51 0.43 -15.56
CA CYS A 21 12.53 1.39 -15.12
C CYS A 21 12.38 2.71 -15.92
N ARG A 22 11.49 3.56 -15.44
CA ARG A 22 11.28 4.91 -16.02
C ARG A 22 11.03 5.93 -14.93
N SER A 23 11.31 7.19 -15.22
CA SER A 23 10.87 8.30 -14.39
C SER A 23 9.38 8.57 -14.58
N VAL A 24 8.75 9.21 -13.59
CA VAL A 24 7.42 9.80 -13.75
C VAL A 24 7.51 10.84 -14.87
N ALA A 25 6.56 10.83 -15.80
CA ALA A 25 6.55 11.73 -16.95
C ALA A 25 6.74 13.19 -16.52
N GLY A 26 7.73 13.87 -17.09
CA GLY A 26 8.06 15.26 -16.79
C GLY A 26 8.83 15.49 -15.49
N THR A 27 9.34 14.46 -14.84
CA THR A 27 10.10 14.58 -13.59
C THR A 27 11.36 13.71 -13.60
N SER A 28 12.30 13.97 -12.67
CA SER A 28 13.44 13.09 -12.38
C SER A 28 13.12 12.00 -11.34
N THR A 29 11.89 11.95 -10.83
CA THR A 29 11.47 10.99 -9.81
C THR A 29 11.25 9.63 -10.44
N THR A 30 11.87 8.58 -9.90
CA THR A 30 11.62 7.19 -10.32
C THR A 30 10.15 6.85 -10.12
N SER A 31 9.51 6.28 -11.15
CA SER A 31 8.13 5.82 -11.01
C SER A 31 8.04 4.63 -10.05
N LEU A 32 6.88 4.41 -9.45
CA LEU A 32 6.66 3.26 -8.57
C LEU A 32 6.79 1.91 -9.30
N HIS A 33 6.58 1.90 -10.63
CA HIS A 33 6.95 0.76 -11.47
C HIS A 33 8.47 0.54 -11.49
N GLY A 34 9.26 1.63 -11.54
CA GLY A 34 10.72 1.56 -11.45
C GLY A 34 11.23 1.08 -10.09
N GLU A 35 10.41 1.21 -9.06
CA GLU A 35 10.68 0.67 -7.72
C GLU A 35 10.17 -0.78 -7.53
N GLY A 36 9.47 -1.34 -8.52
CA GLY A 36 8.83 -2.66 -8.41
C GLY A 36 7.61 -2.68 -7.46
N ARG A 37 7.00 -1.52 -7.19
CA ARG A 37 5.88 -1.36 -6.26
C ARG A 37 4.53 -1.08 -6.92
N ALA A 38 4.49 -1.01 -8.22
CA ALA A 38 3.23 -0.83 -8.94
C ALA A 38 3.00 -1.95 -9.95
N ALA A 39 1.75 -2.28 -10.18
CA ALA A 39 1.31 -3.24 -11.18
C ALA A 39 0.19 -2.64 -12.02
N ASP A 40 0.30 -2.79 -13.34
CA ASP A 40 -0.76 -2.44 -14.29
C ASP A 40 -1.49 -3.72 -14.72
N LEU A 41 -2.74 -3.85 -14.25
CA LEU A 41 -3.63 -4.96 -14.56
C LEU A 41 -4.50 -4.53 -15.75
N GLY A 42 -4.15 -5.00 -16.94
CA GLY A 42 -4.86 -4.64 -18.17
C GLY A 42 -6.29 -5.16 -18.19
N VAL A 43 -7.23 -4.29 -18.56
CA VAL A 43 -8.64 -4.61 -18.64
C VAL A 43 -9.23 -4.09 -19.96
N PRO A 44 -10.23 -4.74 -20.55
CA PRO A 44 -10.93 -4.15 -21.69
C PRO A 44 -11.60 -2.83 -21.30
N VAL A 45 -11.52 -1.83 -22.16
CA VAL A 45 -12.21 -0.55 -21.94
C VAL A 45 -13.71 -0.80 -21.77
N GLY A 46 -14.29 -0.26 -20.72
CA GLY A 46 -15.72 -0.44 -20.42
C GLY A 46 -16.08 -1.77 -19.77
N ALA A 47 -15.12 -2.62 -19.41
CA ALA A 47 -15.39 -3.86 -18.70
C ALA A 47 -15.97 -3.59 -17.30
N GLY A 48 -17.24 -3.90 -17.10
CA GLY A 48 -17.95 -3.63 -15.82
C GLY A 48 -17.29 -4.33 -14.61
N TRP A 49 -16.68 -5.50 -14.82
CA TRP A 49 -15.98 -6.22 -13.77
C TRP A 49 -14.69 -5.50 -13.27
N ALA A 50 -14.11 -4.63 -14.11
CA ALA A 50 -12.89 -3.91 -13.75
C ALA A 50 -13.11 -2.96 -12.57
N GLN A 51 -14.24 -2.23 -12.56
CA GLN A 51 -14.58 -1.37 -11.41
C GLN A 51 -14.88 -2.22 -10.16
N THR A 52 -15.58 -3.33 -10.30
CA THR A 52 -15.83 -4.26 -9.18
C THR A 52 -14.53 -4.78 -8.59
N LEU A 53 -13.56 -5.14 -9.45
CA LEU A 53 -12.22 -5.53 -8.98
C LEU A 53 -11.50 -4.37 -8.29
N ALA A 54 -11.56 -3.16 -8.84
CA ALA A 54 -10.94 -1.97 -8.25
C ALA A 54 -11.51 -1.70 -6.85
N ASP A 55 -12.84 -1.74 -6.69
CA ASP A 55 -13.51 -1.55 -5.40
C ASP A 55 -13.12 -2.65 -4.40
N ARG A 56 -13.00 -3.89 -4.86
CA ARG A 56 -12.57 -5.01 -4.03
C ARG A 56 -11.11 -4.86 -3.57
N LEU A 57 -10.22 -4.42 -4.45
CA LEU A 57 -8.82 -4.13 -4.10
C LEU A 57 -8.72 -3.03 -3.06
N VAL A 58 -9.55 -1.98 -3.18
CA VAL A 58 -9.65 -0.91 -2.19
C VAL A 58 -10.17 -1.43 -0.85
N ALA A 59 -11.23 -2.24 -0.85
CA ALA A 59 -11.79 -2.83 0.36
C ALA A 59 -10.78 -3.71 1.11
N LEU A 60 -9.92 -4.42 0.38
CA LEU A 60 -8.90 -5.33 0.90
C LEU A 60 -7.50 -4.69 0.94
N SER A 61 -7.42 -3.37 0.81
CA SER A 61 -6.15 -2.64 0.70
C SER A 61 -5.24 -2.86 1.91
N ALA A 62 -5.80 -2.93 3.11
CA ALA A 62 -5.03 -3.18 4.33
C ALA A 62 -4.41 -4.59 4.34
N GLU A 63 -5.14 -5.60 3.86
CA GLU A 63 -4.69 -6.99 3.86
C GLU A 63 -3.64 -7.28 2.77
N LEU A 64 -3.74 -6.57 1.66
CA LEU A 64 -2.83 -6.68 0.53
C LEU A 64 -1.71 -5.63 0.56
N GLY A 65 -1.78 -4.66 1.47
CA GLY A 65 -0.85 -3.54 1.57
C GLY A 65 -0.89 -2.62 0.35
N ILE A 66 -2.08 -2.43 -0.21
CA ILE A 66 -2.31 -1.52 -1.34
C ILE A 66 -2.34 -0.09 -0.82
N GLN A 67 -1.59 0.80 -1.47
CA GLN A 67 -1.49 2.22 -1.11
C GLN A 67 -2.28 3.13 -2.04
N CYS A 68 -2.45 2.71 -3.29
CA CYS A 68 -3.17 3.48 -4.29
C CYS A 68 -3.80 2.54 -5.32
N VAL A 69 -4.98 2.89 -5.79
CA VAL A 69 -5.61 2.28 -6.97
C VAL A 69 -6.09 3.41 -7.87
N ILE A 70 -5.74 3.34 -9.16
CA ILE A 70 -6.24 4.26 -10.18
C ILE A 70 -6.94 3.45 -11.26
N HIS A 71 -8.17 3.83 -11.58
CA HIS A 71 -8.93 3.24 -12.68
C HIS A 71 -9.98 4.22 -13.18
N ASN A 72 -10.15 4.28 -14.49
CA ASN A 72 -11.20 5.03 -15.17
C ASN A 72 -11.38 6.46 -14.63
N ARG A 73 -10.32 7.27 -14.67
CA ARG A 73 -10.27 8.66 -14.17
C ARG A 73 -10.59 8.83 -12.67
N ARG A 74 -10.50 7.76 -11.90
CA ARG A 74 -10.72 7.79 -10.45
C ARG A 74 -9.48 7.28 -9.72
N ILE A 75 -9.21 7.84 -8.57
CA ILE A 75 -8.10 7.48 -7.69
C ILE A 75 -8.60 7.26 -6.27
N TRP A 76 -8.20 6.16 -5.68
CA TRP A 76 -8.25 5.94 -4.25
C TRP A 76 -6.82 5.88 -3.69
N SER A 77 -6.62 6.43 -2.51
CA SER A 77 -5.31 6.40 -1.84
C SER A 77 -5.46 6.13 -0.35
N GLY A 78 -4.65 5.22 0.16
CA GLY A 78 -4.54 4.91 1.58
C GLY A 78 -4.05 6.08 2.44
N SER A 79 -3.46 7.12 1.84
CA SER A 79 -3.15 8.37 2.53
C SER A 79 -4.41 9.19 2.88
N TYR A 80 -5.52 8.93 2.19
CA TYR A 80 -6.81 9.60 2.40
C TYR A 80 -7.96 8.58 2.37
N PRO A 81 -7.95 7.55 3.22
CA PRO A 81 -8.87 6.41 3.10
C PRO A 81 -10.35 6.84 3.24
N ASN A 82 -10.63 7.84 4.06
CA ASN A 82 -11.98 8.35 4.31
C ASN A 82 -12.51 9.25 3.17
N ALA A 83 -11.65 9.68 2.25
CA ALA A 83 -12.06 10.47 1.09
C ALA A 83 -12.69 9.59 -0.01
N GLY A 84 -12.59 8.27 0.11
CA GLY A 84 -13.09 7.34 -0.91
C GLY A 84 -12.44 7.55 -2.28
N TRP A 85 -13.17 7.23 -3.32
CA TRP A 85 -12.75 7.50 -4.69
C TRP A 85 -12.86 9.00 -5.03
N ARG A 86 -11.81 9.55 -5.61
CA ARG A 86 -11.71 10.95 -6.04
C ARG A 86 -11.45 11.01 -7.54
N THR A 87 -11.69 12.15 -8.16
CA THR A 87 -11.32 12.39 -9.56
C THR A 87 -9.80 12.35 -9.71
N TYR A 88 -9.32 11.58 -10.68
CA TYR A 88 -7.92 11.56 -11.09
C TYR A 88 -7.69 12.52 -12.25
N THR A 89 -6.80 13.49 -12.07
CA THR A 89 -6.52 14.55 -13.03
C THR A 89 -5.20 14.37 -13.78
N GLY A 90 -4.49 13.25 -13.55
CA GLY A 90 -3.25 12.94 -14.28
C GLY A 90 -3.49 12.70 -15.77
N SER A 91 -2.42 12.78 -16.55
CA SER A 91 -2.46 12.69 -18.03
C SER A 91 -2.95 11.33 -18.56
N ASN A 92 -2.63 10.23 -17.86
CA ASN A 92 -3.12 8.91 -18.23
C ASN A 92 -4.46 8.62 -17.55
N PRO A 93 -5.58 8.45 -18.28
CA PRO A 93 -6.90 8.27 -17.67
C PRO A 93 -7.12 6.87 -17.07
N HIS A 94 -6.23 5.90 -17.27
CA HIS A 94 -6.32 4.51 -16.79
C HIS A 94 -7.65 3.84 -17.14
N THR A 95 -8.11 3.99 -18.39
CA THR A 95 -9.38 3.41 -18.86
C THR A 95 -9.25 1.95 -19.30
N ASP A 96 -8.03 1.52 -19.61
CA ASP A 96 -7.67 0.21 -20.15
C ASP A 96 -6.87 -0.67 -19.15
N HIS A 97 -6.68 -0.17 -17.94
CA HIS A 97 -6.02 -0.91 -16.87
C HIS A 97 -6.36 -0.37 -15.48
N LEU A 98 -6.13 -1.21 -14.47
CA LEU A 98 -6.04 -0.78 -13.08
C LEU A 98 -4.57 -0.59 -12.74
N HIS A 99 -4.19 0.61 -12.33
CA HIS A 99 -2.90 0.89 -11.72
C HIS A 99 -3.00 0.63 -10.21
N VAL A 100 -2.18 -0.25 -9.68
CA VAL A 100 -2.20 -0.67 -8.28
C VAL A 100 -0.82 -0.47 -7.68
N GLU A 101 -0.74 0.33 -6.62
CA GLU A 101 0.50 0.58 -5.89
C GLU A 101 0.52 -0.17 -4.55
N LEU A 102 1.66 -0.75 -4.24
CA LEU A 102 1.89 -1.50 -3.01
C LEU A 102 2.81 -0.74 -2.06
N SER A 103 2.66 -1.02 -0.78
CA SER A 103 3.66 -0.65 0.23
C SER A 103 4.98 -1.37 -0.06
N TRP A 104 6.10 -0.82 0.42
CA TRP A 104 7.41 -1.48 0.32
C TRP A 104 7.41 -2.88 0.93
N ASN A 105 6.71 -3.05 2.04
CA ASN A 105 6.60 -4.37 2.66
C ASN A 105 5.87 -5.35 1.76
N SER A 106 4.69 -4.96 1.27
CA SER A 106 3.87 -5.85 0.43
C SER A 106 4.51 -6.13 -0.93
N ALA A 107 5.19 -5.15 -1.53
CA ALA A 107 5.92 -5.38 -2.77
C ALA A 107 7.01 -6.46 -2.63
N ARG A 108 7.56 -6.66 -1.44
CA ARG A 108 8.60 -7.64 -1.15
C ARG A 108 8.08 -8.97 -0.60
N THR A 109 6.91 -8.97 0.05
CA THR A 109 6.44 -10.13 0.83
C THR A 109 5.12 -10.69 0.35
N LEU A 110 4.38 -9.98 -0.52
CA LEU A 110 3.08 -10.42 -1.02
C LEU A 110 3.26 -11.59 -2.01
N THR A 111 2.86 -12.78 -1.61
CA THR A 111 2.90 -13.96 -2.46
C THR A 111 1.62 -14.16 -3.25
N ALA A 112 1.69 -14.94 -4.33
CA ALA A 112 0.52 -15.30 -5.13
C ALA A 112 -0.52 -16.06 -4.29
N GLU A 113 -0.07 -16.92 -3.38
CA GLU A 113 -0.92 -17.69 -2.46
C GLU A 113 -1.69 -16.75 -1.52
N ARG A 114 -1.01 -15.72 -0.98
CA ARG A 114 -1.69 -14.74 -0.14
C ARG A 114 -2.73 -13.94 -0.93
N VAL A 115 -2.41 -13.53 -2.14
CA VAL A 115 -3.37 -12.86 -3.04
C VAL A 115 -4.56 -13.80 -3.32
N GLN A 116 -4.30 -15.08 -3.63
CA GLN A 116 -5.34 -16.07 -3.84
C GLN A 116 -6.22 -16.27 -2.59
N GLN A 117 -5.63 -16.33 -1.42
CA GLN A 117 -6.36 -16.49 -0.15
C GLN A 117 -7.29 -15.29 0.10
N VAL A 118 -6.79 -14.07 -0.11
CA VAL A 118 -7.54 -12.84 0.17
C VAL A 118 -8.60 -12.57 -0.92
N LEU A 119 -8.25 -12.77 -2.19
CA LEU A 119 -9.12 -12.50 -3.32
C LEU A 119 -9.85 -13.75 -3.86
N GLY A 120 -9.39 -14.96 -3.56
CA GLY A 120 -9.97 -16.22 -4.02
C GLY A 120 -11.11 -16.75 -3.16
N GLY A 121 -11.36 -16.21 -1.99
CA GLY A 121 -12.49 -16.57 -1.13
C GLY A 121 -13.81 -16.30 -1.83
N SER A 122 -14.54 -17.37 -2.15
CA SER A 122 -15.84 -17.32 -2.86
C SER A 122 -16.86 -16.48 -2.11
N GLY A 123 -17.39 -15.45 -2.78
CA GLY A 123 -18.79 -15.00 -2.68
C GLY A 123 -19.39 -14.91 -1.28
N GLY A 124 -18.88 -14.04 -0.45
CA GLY A 124 -19.60 -13.50 0.69
C GLY A 124 -19.35 -12.00 0.69
N GLN A 125 -20.44 -11.23 0.68
CA GLN A 125 -20.35 -9.78 0.95
C GLN A 125 -19.57 -9.62 2.25
N PRO A 126 -18.41 -8.94 2.29
CA PRO A 126 -17.75 -8.68 3.56
C PRO A 126 -18.67 -7.76 4.35
N GLY A 127 -19.27 -8.28 5.39
CA GLY A 127 -19.50 -7.43 6.56
C GLY A 127 -18.14 -6.80 6.91
N PRO A 128 -18.09 -5.68 7.63
CA PRO A 128 -16.82 -5.07 7.99
C PRO A 128 -15.94 -6.17 8.59
N ALA A 129 -14.98 -6.64 7.78
CA ALA A 129 -14.01 -7.61 8.25
C ALA A 129 -13.37 -6.98 9.48
N PRO A 130 -13.27 -7.67 10.62
CA PRO A 130 -12.32 -7.25 11.62
C PRO A 130 -11.01 -7.19 10.85
N GLY A 131 -10.46 -5.96 10.72
CA GLY A 131 -9.12 -5.80 10.18
C GLY A 131 -8.24 -6.81 10.87
N PRO A 132 -7.16 -7.32 10.22
CA PRO A 132 -6.30 -8.30 10.85
C PRO A 132 -6.14 -7.86 12.28
N THR A 133 -6.51 -8.71 13.22
CA THR A 133 -6.24 -8.46 14.62
C THR A 133 -4.73 -8.27 14.66
N LEU A 134 -4.31 -7.02 14.48
CA LEU A 134 -3.00 -6.57 14.89
C LEU A 134 -3.02 -6.93 16.36
N GLY A 135 -2.46 -8.09 16.70
CA GLY A 135 -2.37 -8.53 18.09
C GLY A 135 -1.93 -7.29 18.84
N ALA A 136 -2.74 -6.83 19.81
CA ALA A 136 -2.75 -5.48 20.36
C ALA A 136 -1.32 -4.96 20.51
N ARG A 137 -0.83 -4.26 19.47
CA ARG A 137 0.54 -3.72 19.46
C ARG A 137 0.60 -2.57 20.44
N PRO A 138 1.56 -2.58 21.32
CA PRO A 138 1.65 -1.52 22.30
C PRO A 138 1.85 -0.17 21.60
N THR A 139 1.24 0.86 22.10
CA THR A 139 1.60 2.23 21.72
C THR A 139 3.02 2.49 22.17
N VAL A 140 3.90 2.85 21.24
CA VAL A 140 5.30 3.20 21.54
C VAL A 140 5.58 4.66 21.20
N ARG A 141 6.39 5.28 22.03
CA ARG A 141 6.75 6.69 21.97
C ARG A 141 8.11 6.90 22.62
N ARG A 142 8.61 8.11 22.60
CA ARG A 142 9.89 8.45 23.24
C ARG A 142 9.99 7.87 24.66
N GLY A 143 11.07 7.16 24.92
CA GLY A 143 11.32 6.43 26.16
C GLY A 143 10.78 5.00 26.18
N SER A 144 9.96 4.57 25.20
CA SER A 144 9.57 3.16 25.09
C SER A 144 10.75 2.30 24.70
N LYS A 145 10.76 1.05 25.18
CA LYS A 145 11.82 0.06 24.90
C LYS A 145 11.24 -1.29 24.51
N GLY A 146 12.02 -2.09 23.78
CA GLY A 146 11.71 -3.48 23.46
C GLY A 146 11.42 -3.77 21.98
N ASP A 147 10.82 -4.93 21.71
CA ASP A 147 10.71 -5.48 20.36
C ASP A 147 9.78 -4.67 19.45
N ALA A 148 8.72 -4.08 20.00
CA ALA A 148 7.84 -3.19 19.23
C ALA A 148 8.60 -1.96 18.71
N VAL A 149 9.57 -1.44 19.48
CA VAL A 149 10.42 -0.33 19.03
C VAL A 149 11.40 -0.80 17.96
N ARG A 150 12.02 -1.98 18.12
CA ARG A 150 12.87 -2.58 17.07
C ARG A 150 12.12 -2.77 15.77
N GLU A 151 10.86 -3.18 15.85
CA GLU A 151 10.02 -3.32 14.68
C GLU A 151 9.80 -1.98 13.96
N VAL A 152 9.44 -0.93 14.70
CA VAL A 152 9.31 0.44 14.17
C VAL A 152 10.60 0.89 13.49
N GLN A 153 11.74 0.72 14.15
CA GLN A 153 13.06 1.12 13.63
C GLN A 153 13.40 0.37 12.32
N ARG A 154 13.15 -0.94 12.25
CA ARG A 154 13.36 -1.73 11.01
C ARG A 154 12.47 -1.25 9.87
N ILE A 155 11.19 -1.03 10.13
CA ILE A 155 10.24 -0.56 9.11
C ILE A 155 10.65 0.82 8.60
N LEU A 156 10.97 1.76 9.50
CA LEU A 156 11.38 3.11 9.12
C LEU A 156 12.69 3.13 8.32
N ASN A 157 13.64 2.27 8.66
CA ASN A 157 14.87 2.12 7.86
C ASN A 157 14.58 1.56 6.47
N ALA A 158 13.67 0.58 6.37
CA ALA A 158 13.26 0.01 5.09
C ALA A 158 12.48 1.01 4.22
N TRP A 159 11.70 1.89 4.84
CA TRP A 159 10.90 2.90 4.12
C TRP A 159 11.74 4.10 3.65
N TYR A 160 12.82 4.41 4.35
CA TYR A 160 13.66 5.59 4.08
C TYR A 160 15.13 5.21 3.96
N PRO A 161 15.50 4.38 2.95
CA PRO A 161 16.86 3.86 2.80
C PRO A 161 17.91 4.95 2.49
N THR A 162 17.46 6.09 1.98
CA THR A 162 18.33 7.25 1.68
C THR A 162 18.61 8.15 2.88
N MET A 163 17.90 7.94 3.99
CA MET A 163 18.15 8.67 5.23
C MET A 163 19.12 7.91 6.13
N PRO A 164 19.90 8.60 7.01
CA PRO A 164 20.79 7.93 7.94
C PRO A 164 20.06 6.83 8.74
N ALA A 165 20.54 5.59 8.70
CA ALA A 165 19.86 4.47 9.34
C ALA A 165 19.69 4.70 10.86
N LEU A 166 18.51 4.34 11.36
CA LEU A 166 18.29 4.23 12.80
C LEU A 166 19.00 2.97 13.32
N THR A 167 19.63 3.06 14.47
CA THR A 167 20.10 1.87 15.19
C THR A 167 18.86 1.07 15.61
N VAL A 168 18.85 -0.24 15.31
CA VAL A 168 17.75 -1.15 15.69
C VAL A 168 18.06 -1.71 17.08
N ASP A 169 18.11 -0.84 18.06
CA ASP A 169 18.44 -1.16 19.46
C ASP A 169 17.22 -1.43 20.35
N GLY A 170 16.05 -1.05 19.86
CA GLY A 170 14.81 -1.15 20.63
C GLY A 170 14.64 -0.02 21.65
N ASP A 171 15.40 1.06 21.54
CA ASP A 171 15.22 2.27 22.34
C ASP A 171 14.57 3.38 21.48
N PHE A 172 13.40 3.86 21.90
CA PHE A 172 12.68 4.92 21.19
C PHE A 172 13.28 6.27 21.58
N GLY A 173 14.47 6.54 21.08
CA GLY A 173 15.20 7.79 21.31
C GLY A 173 14.74 8.94 20.40
N PRO A 174 15.42 10.12 20.52
CA PRO A 174 15.10 11.31 19.71
C PRO A 174 15.14 11.06 18.20
N LYS A 175 16.10 10.26 17.73
CA LYS A 175 16.23 9.95 16.29
C LYS A 175 15.07 9.13 15.78
N THR A 176 14.60 8.15 16.57
CA THR A 176 13.40 7.34 16.24
C THR A 176 12.16 8.22 16.21
N GLU A 177 11.97 9.09 17.22
CA GLU A 177 10.86 10.02 17.27
C GLU A 177 10.83 10.96 16.05
N ALA A 178 11.95 11.58 15.72
CA ALA A 178 12.06 12.47 14.58
C ALA A 178 11.68 11.76 13.27
N ARG A 179 12.11 10.50 13.10
CA ARG A 179 11.78 9.69 11.93
C ARG A 179 10.29 9.31 11.91
N VAL A 180 9.69 9.01 13.07
CA VAL A 180 8.23 8.77 13.18
C VAL A 180 7.46 10.02 12.81
N ARG A 181 7.81 11.21 13.33
CA ARG A 181 7.17 12.47 12.95
C ARG A 181 7.29 12.77 11.46
N TYR A 182 8.46 12.54 10.87
CA TYR A 182 8.65 12.67 9.44
C TYR A 182 7.72 11.74 8.65
N MET A 183 7.64 10.47 9.06
CA MET A 183 6.75 9.49 8.45
C MET A 183 5.27 9.90 8.60
N GLN A 184 4.84 10.33 9.78
CA GLN A 184 3.47 10.79 10.03
C GLN A 184 3.11 11.98 9.14
N GLN A 185 4.00 12.95 9.00
CA GLN A 185 3.81 14.10 8.10
C GLN A 185 3.64 13.64 6.64
N ARG A 186 4.51 12.72 6.17
CA ARG A 186 4.43 12.18 4.81
C ARG A 186 3.18 11.32 4.59
N ALA A 187 2.63 10.74 5.64
CA ALA A 187 1.44 9.90 5.61
C ALA A 187 0.13 10.66 5.88
N GLY A 188 0.18 11.98 6.12
CA GLY A 188 -1.01 12.77 6.45
C GLY A 188 -1.63 12.42 7.82
N LEU A 189 -0.84 11.84 8.71
CA LEU A 189 -1.26 11.51 10.08
C LEU A 189 -1.00 12.68 11.04
N ALA A 190 -1.60 12.62 12.25
CA ALA A 190 -1.21 13.51 13.34
C ALA A 190 0.29 13.38 13.62
N VAL A 191 1.03 14.50 13.59
CA VAL A 191 2.49 14.54 13.75
C VAL A 191 2.84 14.66 15.23
N ASP A 192 2.51 13.63 16.00
CA ASP A 192 2.68 13.57 17.46
C ASP A 192 3.93 12.80 17.92
N GLY A 193 4.59 12.08 17.00
CA GLY A 193 5.74 11.24 17.30
C GLY A 193 5.39 9.95 18.05
N ILE A 194 4.09 9.60 18.12
CA ILE A 194 3.58 8.42 18.82
C ILE A 194 3.18 7.35 17.81
N VAL A 195 3.66 6.15 17.98
CA VAL A 195 3.24 5.00 17.18
C VAL A 195 2.07 4.32 17.88
N GLY A 196 0.89 4.93 17.74
CA GLY A 196 -0.39 4.38 18.16
C GLY A 196 -1.07 3.56 17.06
N PRO A 197 -2.33 3.13 17.25
CA PRO A 197 -3.02 2.23 16.30
C PRO A 197 -3.02 2.71 14.85
N ASN A 198 -3.25 4.00 14.61
CA ASN A 198 -3.27 4.58 13.26
C ASN A 198 -1.86 4.59 12.63
N THR A 199 -0.85 4.94 13.42
CA THR A 199 0.55 4.94 12.98
C THR A 199 1.03 3.51 12.72
N TRP A 200 0.68 2.55 13.58
CA TRP A 200 0.96 1.13 13.33
C TRP A 200 0.31 0.62 12.06
N ARG A 201 -0.99 0.93 11.86
CA ARG A 201 -1.68 0.55 10.63
C ARG A 201 -0.92 1.05 9.41
N ARG A 202 -0.51 2.31 9.43
CA ARG A 202 0.26 2.90 8.33
C ARG A 202 1.62 2.24 8.13
N LEU A 203 2.36 1.97 9.18
CA LEU A 203 3.68 1.30 9.13
C LEU A 203 3.58 -0.12 8.58
N LEU A 204 2.49 -0.80 8.81
CA LEU A 204 2.27 -2.18 8.39
C LEU A 204 1.60 -2.29 7.01
N GLY A 205 1.37 -1.19 6.32
CA GLY A 205 0.87 -1.14 4.95
C GLY A 205 -0.62 -0.87 4.83
N GLY A 206 -1.25 -0.33 5.87
CA GLY A 206 -2.64 0.14 5.85
C GLY A 206 -2.76 1.61 5.42
#